data_dc8474ffca2dd0d66880561e225007eb
#
_entry.id   dc8474ffca2dd0d66880561e225007eb
#
_cell.length_a   1.000
_cell.length_b   1.000
_cell.length_c   1.000
_cell.angle_alpha   90.00
_cell.angle_beta   90.00
_cell.angle_gamma   90.00
#
_symmetry.space_group_name_H-M   'P 1'
#
loop_
_entity.id
_entity.type
_entity.pdbx_description
1 polymer ?
#
loop_
_entity_poly.entity_id
_entity_poly.type
_entity_poly.pdbx_seq_one_letter_code
_entity_poly.pdbx_strand_id
1 'polypeptide(L)'
;MIRRIVCLSILILAVGAAGARLPAAEVPPTLAIGSPAPDFCLPGIDGKTHCLKDYAAAKVLVIIFTCNHCPTAQLYETRIKRLVSDYAGKSVAFVAIEPNNPQAVRLDELAYTDVSDSFEDMKIRAAYRHFNFPYLYDGETQKVARAYGPVATPHVFIFDAQRKLRYEGRVDNNPRPQYVTRRDARIAIDELLAGKPVEVASTPAVGCSTKWIYKEASRAAAIAKIESEPVTVTPASVEDLKALRKNPTGKLLLVDFWATWCQPCVEEFPEFETMYRMYGNRKFDLVTVSINYPDEKTAVLGALEKMHATNRNLIFGTPQIYDLMAAFDPIWKGAVPYTVLLSPTGEVLYRHQAPVDVLELRRIIIANMPDDNYIGHQAYWHEAVYGK
;
A
#
# COMPACT_ATOMS: atom_id res chain seq x y z
N MET A 1 61.72 -49.68 -36.54
CA MET A 1 60.99 -49.32 -35.31
C MET A 1 60.10 -48.12 -35.62
N ILE A 2 58.82 -48.34 -35.88
CA ILE A 2 57.85 -47.30 -36.30
C ILE A 2 56.93 -47.09 -35.06
N ARG A 3 56.99 -45.88 -34.45
CA ARG A 3 56.11 -45.49 -33.35
C ARG A 3 54.79 -44.98 -33.95
N ARG A 4 53.68 -45.69 -33.73
CA ARG A 4 52.33 -45.20 -34.03
C ARG A 4 51.87 -44.24 -32.96
N ILE A 5 51.55 -43.02 -33.34
CA ILE A 5 50.86 -42.00 -32.51
C ILE A 5 49.40 -42.22 -32.69
N VAL A 6 48.69 -42.53 -31.58
CA VAL A 6 47.23 -42.62 -31.52
C VAL A 6 46.70 -41.25 -31.09
N CYS A 7 46.07 -40.54 -32.00
CA CYS A 7 45.34 -39.31 -31.65
C CYS A 7 43.96 -39.69 -31.08
N LEU A 8 43.76 -39.36 -29.81
CA LEU A 8 42.51 -39.50 -29.10
C LEU A 8 41.66 -38.20 -29.30
N SER A 9 40.67 -38.27 -30.15
CA SER A 9 39.74 -37.15 -30.37
C SER A 9 38.68 -37.13 -29.25
N ILE A 10 38.76 -36.15 -28.38
CA ILE A 10 37.74 -35.89 -27.33
C ILE A 10 36.59 -35.12 -27.98
N LEU A 11 35.44 -35.78 -28.10
CA LEU A 11 34.19 -35.18 -28.55
C LEU A 11 33.53 -34.48 -27.35
N ILE A 12 33.58 -33.17 -27.27
CA ILE A 12 32.87 -32.38 -26.25
C ILE A 12 31.42 -32.25 -26.73
N LEU A 13 30.50 -32.99 -26.08
CA LEU A 13 29.07 -32.78 -26.19
C LEU A 13 28.68 -31.52 -25.43
N ALA A 14 28.45 -30.42 -26.12
CA ALA A 14 27.82 -29.25 -25.55
C ALA A 14 26.31 -29.52 -25.33
N VAL A 15 25.93 -29.87 -24.10
CA VAL A 15 24.53 -29.92 -23.69
C VAL A 15 24.05 -28.48 -23.55
N GLY A 16 23.41 -27.99 -24.60
CA GLY A 16 22.70 -26.71 -24.57
C GLY A 16 21.53 -26.78 -23.58
N ALA A 17 21.66 -26.22 -22.39
CA ALA A 17 20.54 -25.98 -21.53
C ALA A 17 19.62 -24.95 -22.20
N ALA A 18 18.61 -25.43 -22.93
CA ALA A 18 17.48 -24.61 -23.35
C ALA A 18 16.72 -24.18 -22.08
N GLY A 19 17.10 -23.03 -21.53
CA GLY A 19 16.33 -22.39 -20.49
C GLY A 19 14.93 -22.11 -21.04
N ALA A 20 13.94 -22.88 -20.60
CA ALA A 20 12.54 -22.59 -20.87
C ALA A 20 12.25 -21.18 -20.32
N ARG A 21 12.20 -20.17 -21.18
CA ARG A 21 11.66 -18.86 -20.83
C ARG A 21 10.18 -19.10 -20.51
N LEU A 22 9.82 -19.01 -19.24
CA LEU A 22 8.40 -18.90 -18.86
C LEU A 22 7.83 -17.74 -19.70
N PRO A 23 6.67 -17.94 -20.37
CA PRO A 23 6.04 -16.87 -21.11
C PRO A 23 5.82 -15.70 -20.16
N ALA A 24 6.22 -14.49 -20.55
CA ALA A 24 5.92 -13.28 -19.80
C ALA A 24 4.40 -13.27 -19.60
N ALA A 25 3.96 -13.21 -18.34
CA ALA A 25 2.53 -13.19 -18.03
C ALA A 25 1.90 -11.99 -18.73
N GLU A 26 1.03 -12.27 -19.68
CA GLU A 26 0.42 -11.26 -20.54
C GLU A 26 -0.55 -10.41 -19.74
N VAL A 27 -0.37 -9.09 -19.80
CA VAL A 27 -1.32 -8.14 -19.20
C VAL A 27 -2.65 -8.29 -19.93
N PRO A 28 -3.78 -8.56 -19.25
CA PRO A 28 -5.06 -8.71 -19.94
C PRO A 28 -5.39 -7.45 -20.74
N PRO A 29 -5.87 -7.58 -21.98
CA PRO A 29 -6.27 -6.43 -22.78
C PRO A 29 -7.50 -5.76 -22.19
N THR A 30 -7.57 -4.43 -22.27
CA THR A 30 -8.76 -3.69 -21.87
C THR A 30 -9.95 -4.06 -22.73
N LEU A 31 -11.13 -4.22 -22.11
CA LEU A 31 -12.37 -4.56 -22.76
C LEU A 31 -12.68 -3.55 -23.89
N ALA A 32 -12.91 -4.05 -25.10
CA ALA A 32 -13.14 -3.19 -26.25
C ALA A 32 -14.50 -2.48 -26.21
N ILE A 33 -14.57 -1.24 -26.67
CA ILE A 33 -15.84 -0.47 -26.82
C ILE A 33 -16.85 -1.27 -27.66
N GLY A 34 -18.09 -1.29 -27.19
CA GLY A 34 -19.19 -2.07 -27.79
C GLY A 34 -19.30 -3.51 -27.29
N SER A 35 -18.31 -4.02 -26.56
CA SER A 35 -18.39 -5.35 -25.95
C SER A 35 -19.47 -5.43 -24.87
N PRO A 36 -20.08 -6.62 -24.68
CA PRO A 36 -20.97 -6.82 -23.54
C PRO A 36 -20.18 -6.79 -22.23
N ALA A 37 -20.81 -6.34 -21.14
CA ALA A 37 -20.23 -6.41 -19.80
C ALA A 37 -19.96 -7.88 -19.44
N PRO A 38 -18.71 -8.26 -19.12
CA PRO A 38 -18.42 -9.55 -18.55
C PRO A 38 -19.20 -9.77 -17.25
N ASP A 39 -19.75 -10.98 -17.07
CA ASP A 39 -20.51 -11.32 -15.87
C ASP A 39 -19.64 -11.40 -14.62
N PHE A 40 -20.22 -11.06 -13.50
CA PHE A 40 -19.57 -11.17 -12.19
C PHE A 40 -20.58 -11.47 -11.07
N CYS A 41 -20.09 -12.15 -10.04
CA CYS A 41 -20.71 -12.28 -8.73
C CYS A 41 -19.58 -12.22 -7.70
N LEU A 42 -19.45 -11.10 -6.99
CA LEU A 42 -18.33 -10.82 -6.09
C LEU A 42 -18.81 -10.48 -4.68
N PRO A 43 -18.04 -10.83 -3.65
CA PRO A 43 -18.33 -10.42 -2.28
C PRO A 43 -18.16 -8.91 -2.13
N GLY A 44 -19.12 -8.27 -1.52
CA GLY A 44 -19.09 -6.87 -1.13
C GLY A 44 -18.69 -6.68 0.33
N ILE A 45 -18.14 -5.52 0.64
CA ILE A 45 -17.78 -5.13 2.03
C ILE A 45 -18.99 -5.05 2.96
N ASP A 46 -20.21 -5.00 2.42
CA ASP A 46 -21.49 -5.01 3.15
C ASP A 46 -21.95 -6.41 3.56
N GLY A 47 -21.11 -7.43 3.32
CA GLY A 47 -21.39 -8.83 3.61
C GLY A 47 -22.33 -9.52 2.62
N LYS A 48 -22.67 -8.86 1.51
CA LYS A 48 -23.52 -9.43 0.45
C LYS A 48 -22.68 -9.81 -0.76
N THR A 49 -23.20 -10.73 -1.56
CA THR A 49 -22.69 -10.98 -2.91
C THR A 49 -23.45 -10.10 -3.89
N HIS A 50 -22.75 -9.37 -4.72
CA HIS A 50 -23.29 -8.53 -5.77
C HIS A 50 -22.98 -9.13 -7.14
N CYS A 51 -24.01 -9.31 -7.94
CA CYS A 51 -23.89 -9.86 -9.30
C CYS A 51 -24.28 -8.80 -10.36
N LEU A 52 -23.75 -8.93 -11.57
CA LEU A 52 -24.10 -8.03 -12.68
C LEU A 52 -25.61 -7.91 -12.88
N LYS A 53 -26.36 -9.01 -12.75
CA LYS A 53 -27.83 -9.05 -12.87
C LYS A 53 -28.57 -8.15 -11.88
N ASP A 54 -27.99 -7.88 -10.70
CA ASP A 54 -28.62 -7.06 -9.65
C ASP A 54 -28.75 -5.60 -10.10
N TYR A 55 -27.99 -5.21 -11.09
CA TYR A 55 -28.01 -3.87 -11.69
C TYR A 55 -28.83 -3.77 -12.97
N ALA A 56 -29.61 -4.82 -13.34
CA ALA A 56 -30.34 -4.90 -14.62
C ALA A 56 -31.31 -3.76 -14.86
N ALA A 57 -31.91 -3.19 -13.81
CA ALA A 57 -32.85 -2.09 -13.90
C ALA A 57 -32.24 -0.72 -14.24
N ALA A 58 -30.92 -0.56 -14.08
CA ALA A 58 -30.26 0.71 -14.36
C ALA A 58 -30.08 0.94 -15.85
N LYS A 59 -30.39 2.19 -16.32
CA LYS A 59 -30.14 2.61 -17.70
C LYS A 59 -28.64 2.74 -18.01
N VAL A 60 -27.86 3.11 -17.02
CA VAL A 60 -26.41 3.23 -17.12
C VAL A 60 -25.78 2.48 -15.94
N LEU A 61 -24.79 1.64 -16.23
CA LEU A 61 -23.97 0.96 -15.22
C LEU A 61 -22.55 1.49 -15.29
N VAL A 62 -22.04 1.97 -14.17
CA VAL A 62 -20.66 2.46 -14.01
C VAL A 62 -19.90 1.49 -13.11
N ILE A 63 -18.88 0.85 -13.67
CA ILE A 63 -17.96 0.00 -12.93
C ILE A 63 -16.62 0.73 -12.81
N ILE A 64 -16.08 0.82 -11.60
CA ILE A 64 -14.84 1.53 -11.31
C ILE A 64 -13.87 0.56 -10.64
N PHE A 65 -12.81 0.20 -11.34
CA PHE A 65 -11.72 -0.51 -10.71
C PHE A 65 -10.88 0.48 -9.90
N THR A 66 -10.82 0.27 -8.59
CA THR A 66 -10.12 1.14 -7.63
C THR A 66 -9.50 0.32 -6.51
N CYS A 67 -8.62 0.90 -5.71
CA CYS A 67 -7.93 0.20 -4.64
C CYS A 67 -7.59 1.13 -3.46
N ASN A 68 -7.19 0.55 -2.34
CA ASN A 68 -6.88 1.31 -1.13
C ASN A 68 -5.48 1.94 -1.18
N HIS A 69 -4.46 1.19 -1.68
CA HIS A 69 -3.06 1.61 -1.57
C HIS A 69 -2.66 2.70 -2.54
N CYS A 70 -3.31 2.78 -3.71
CA CYS A 70 -2.89 3.70 -4.75
C CYS A 70 -3.18 5.16 -4.37
N PRO A 71 -2.17 6.02 -4.23
CA PRO A 71 -2.38 7.42 -3.87
C PRO A 71 -3.22 8.18 -4.91
N THR A 72 -3.13 7.80 -6.19
CA THR A 72 -4.00 8.37 -7.22
C THR A 72 -5.46 7.96 -7.01
N ALA A 73 -5.75 6.68 -6.71
CA ALA A 73 -7.10 6.24 -6.41
C ALA A 73 -7.68 6.99 -5.20
N GLN A 74 -6.88 7.19 -4.16
CA GLN A 74 -7.25 7.96 -2.97
C GLN A 74 -7.66 9.41 -3.29
N LEU A 75 -6.94 10.08 -4.20
CA LEU A 75 -7.29 11.43 -4.66
C LEU A 75 -8.65 11.49 -5.36
N TYR A 76 -9.12 10.36 -5.91
CA TYR A 76 -10.42 10.29 -6.59
C TYR A 76 -11.60 9.86 -5.69
N GLU A 77 -11.37 9.34 -4.48
CA GLU A 77 -12.42 8.84 -3.58
C GLU A 77 -13.57 9.86 -3.38
N THR A 78 -13.24 11.09 -3.01
CA THR A 78 -14.26 12.15 -2.79
C THR A 78 -15.00 12.48 -4.07
N ARG A 79 -14.32 12.48 -5.23
CA ARG A 79 -14.95 12.76 -6.53
C ARG A 79 -15.86 11.62 -6.98
N ILE A 80 -15.48 10.37 -6.72
CA ILE A 80 -16.31 9.19 -6.98
C ILE A 80 -17.54 9.22 -6.08
N LYS A 81 -17.39 9.47 -4.78
CA LYS A 81 -18.53 9.62 -3.85
C LYS A 81 -19.52 10.70 -4.31
N ARG A 82 -18.99 11.85 -4.73
CA ARG A 82 -19.82 12.95 -5.25
C ARG A 82 -20.52 12.54 -6.55
N LEU A 83 -19.81 11.86 -7.46
CA LEU A 83 -20.41 11.37 -8.70
C LEU A 83 -21.59 10.44 -8.41
N VAL A 84 -21.43 9.48 -7.49
CA VAL A 84 -22.51 8.58 -7.04
C VAL A 84 -23.70 9.36 -6.47
N SER A 85 -23.45 10.34 -5.60
CA SER A 85 -24.51 11.17 -5.00
C SER A 85 -25.26 12.00 -6.05
N ASP A 86 -24.56 12.57 -7.03
CA ASP A 86 -25.14 13.43 -8.08
C ASP A 86 -26.10 12.66 -9.01
N TYR A 87 -25.92 11.33 -9.11
CA TYR A 87 -26.80 10.46 -9.92
C TYR A 87 -27.76 9.60 -9.11
N ALA A 88 -27.86 9.80 -7.81
CA ALA A 88 -28.81 9.09 -6.97
C ALA A 88 -30.24 9.31 -7.51
N GLY A 89 -31.00 8.22 -7.72
CA GLY A 89 -32.37 8.25 -8.27
C GLY A 89 -32.46 8.50 -9.79
N LYS A 90 -31.35 8.60 -10.53
CA LYS A 90 -31.34 8.89 -11.98
C LYS A 90 -31.19 7.64 -12.88
N SER A 91 -31.52 6.46 -12.40
CA SER A 91 -31.34 5.18 -13.12
C SER A 91 -29.88 4.90 -13.53
N VAL A 92 -28.92 5.36 -12.74
CA VAL A 92 -27.50 5.04 -12.85
C VAL A 92 -27.11 4.16 -11.66
N ALA A 93 -26.48 3.04 -11.93
CA ALA A 93 -25.88 2.18 -10.91
C ALA A 93 -24.36 2.34 -10.91
N PHE A 94 -23.75 2.32 -9.73
CA PHE A 94 -22.31 2.39 -9.52
C PHE A 94 -21.84 1.16 -8.75
N VAL A 95 -20.71 0.61 -9.17
CA VAL A 95 -20.02 -0.49 -8.51
C VAL A 95 -18.53 -0.21 -8.55
N ALA A 96 -17.87 -0.26 -7.41
CA ALA A 96 -16.42 -0.25 -7.33
C ALA A 96 -15.90 -1.70 -7.15
N ILE A 97 -14.79 -2.04 -7.81
CA ILE A 97 -14.16 -3.37 -7.71
C ILE A 97 -12.69 -3.19 -7.39
N GLU A 98 -12.21 -3.87 -6.34
CA GLU A 98 -10.79 -4.01 -6.00
C GLU A 98 -10.18 -5.14 -6.84
N PRO A 99 -9.29 -4.81 -7.80
CA PRO A 99 -8.71 -5.78 -8.71
C PRO A 99 -7.38 -6.35 -8.26
N ASN A 100 -6.72 -5.75 -7.24
CA ASN A 100 -5.35 -6.09 -6.89
C ASN A 100 -5.26 -7.37 -6.07
N ASN A 101 -4.33 -8.24 -6.43
CA ASN A 101 -3.99 -9.35 -5.57
C ASN A 101 -3.05 -8.88 -4.45
N PRO A 102 -3.42 -9.05 -3.17
CA PRO A 102 -2.58 -8.60 -2.04
C PRO A 102 -1.18 -9.23 -2.02
N GLN A 103 -1.03 -10.45 -2.57
CA GLN A 103 0.26 -11.13 -2.69
C GLN A 103 1.17 -10.49 -3.76
N ALA A 104 0.62 -9.65 -4.63
CA ALA A 104 1.35 -8.95 -5.68
C ALA A 104 1.72 -7.50 -5.30
N VAL A 105 1.26 -7.01 -4.15
CA VAL A 105 1.59 -5.66 -3.64
C VAL A 105 2.82 -5.74 -2.76
N ARG A 106 3.88 -4.99 -3.10
CA ARG A 106 5.08 -4.90 -2.26
C ARG A 106 4.85 -3.92 -1.11
N LEU A 107 5.59 -4.07 -0.01
CA LEU A 107 5.47 -3.18 1.16
C LEU A 107 5.79 -1.71 0.83
N ASP A 108 6.80 -1.46 0.00
CA ASP A 108 7.16 -0.11 -0.44
C ASP A 108 6.09 0.56 -1.34
N GLU A 109 5.20 -0.21 -1.95
CA GLU A 109 4.05 0.31 -2.69
C GLU A 109 2.91 0.77 -1.77
N LEU A 110 2.93 0.35 -0.49
CA LEU A 110 2.00 0.81 0.54
C LEU A 110 2.43 2.14 1.21
N ALA A 111 3.41 2.83 0.66
CA ALA A 111 4.01 4.03 1.26
C ALA A 111 3.03 5.21 1.48
N TYR A 112 1.85 5.19 0.87
CA TYR A 112 0.86 6.27 0.91
C TYR A 112 -0.47 5.84 1.55
N THR A 113 -0.51 4.71 2.23
CA THR A 113 -1.75 4.16 2.79
C THR A 113 -1.57 3.68 4.22
N ASP A 114 -2.66 3.71 4.99
CA ASP A 114 -2.78 3.14 6.32
C ASP A 114 -3.10 1.64 6.29
N VAL A 115 -3.71 1.17 5.20
CA VAL A 115 -4.20 -0.19 5.01
C VAL A 115 -3.77 -0.77 3.65
N SER A 116 -3.77 -2.10 3.53
CA SER A 116 -3.48 -2.82 2.28
C SER A 116 -4.73 -2.93 1.38
N ASP A 117 -4.63 -3.74 0.33
CA ASP A 117 -5.75 -4.07 -0.57
C ASP A 117 -6.44 -5.39 -0.20
N SER A 118 -6.29 -5.89 1.03
CA SER A 118 -7.01 -7.07 1.49
C SER A 118 -8.50 -6.79 1.66
N PHE A 119 -9.32 -7.84 1.61
CA PHE A 119 -10.78 -7.70 1.77
C PHE A 119 -11.16 -7.08 3.14
N GLU A 120 -10.44 -7.41 4.20
CA GLU A 120 -10.67 -6.82 5.52
C GLU A 120 -10.26 -5.33 5.54
N ASP A 121 -9.15 -4.99 4.92
CA ASP A 121 -8.69 -3.61 4.81
C ASP A 121 -9.62 -2.73 3.96
N MET A 122 -10.28 -3.30 2.95
CA MET A 122 -11.33 -2.61 2.20
C MET A 122 -12.48 -2.16 3.10
N LYS A 123 -12.91 -2.99 4.05
CA LYS A 123 -13.96 -2.64 5.04
C LYS A 123 -13.52 -1.47 5.91
N ILE A 124 -12.26 -1.53 6.42
CA ILE A 124 -11.66 -0.46 7.23
C ILE A 124 -11.62 0.84 6.43
N ARG A 125 -11.10 0.80 5.19
CA ARG A 125 -10.99 1.97 4.32
C ARG A 125 -12.36 2.57 4.01
N ALA A 126 -13.30 1.75 3.58
CA ALA A 126 -14.63 2.20 3.20
C ALA A 126 -15.40 2.82 4.37
N ALA A 127 -15.30 2.24 5.57
CA ALA A 127 -15.89 2.81 6.78
C ALA A 127 -15.25 4.16 7.13
N TYR A 128 -13.92 4.23 7.13
CA TYR A 128 -13.16 5.43 7.45
C TYR A 128 -13.41 6.58 6.47
N ARG A 129 -13.51 6.26 5.16
CA ARG A 129 -13.75 7.23 4.09
C ARG A 129 -15.23 7.44 3.76
N HIS A 130 -16.14 6.76 4.46
CA HIS A 130 -17.58 6.83 4.26
C HIS A 130 -17.99 6.60 2.80
N PHE A 131 -17.61 5.45 2.22
CA PHE A 131 -17.98 5.10 0.86
C PHE A 131 -19.49 4.92 0.75
N ASN A 132 -20.08 5.50 -0.29
CA ASN A 132 -21.51 5.50 -0.56
C ASN A 132 -21.90 4.68 -1.80
N PHE A 133 -21.08 3.68 -2.12
CA PHE A 133 -21.24 2.78 -3.26
C PHE A 133 -20.85 1.35 -2.87
N PRO A 134 -21.38 0.31 -3.55
CA PRO A 134 -20.90 -1.05 -3.39
C PRO A 134 -19.43 -1.17 -3.75
N TYR A 135 -18.61 -1.75 -2.84
CA TYR A 135 -17.20 -1.99 -3.05
C TYR A 135 -16.93 -3.50 -2.95
N LEU A 136 -16.58 -4.10 -4.08
CA LEU A 136 -16.50 -5.54 -4.29
C LEU A 136 -15.06 -6.01 -4.40
N TYR A 137 -14.79 -7.23 -3.97
CA TYR A 137 -13.45 -7.81 -3.97
C TYR A 137 -13.27 -8.89 -5.03
N ASP A 138 -12.33 -8.70 -5.95
CA ASP A 138 -11.88 -9.68 -6.94
C ASP A 138 -10.39 -10.01 -6.81
N GLY A 139 -9.70 -9.40 -5.83
CA GLY A 139 -8.24 -9.45 -5.72
C GLY A 139 -7.65 -10.84 -5.58
N GLU A 140 -8.35 -11.79 -4.96
CA GLU A 140 -7.86 -13.15 -4.77
C GLU A 140 -7.81 -13.93 -6.08
N THR A 141 -8.90 -13.93 -6.86
CA THR A 141 -9.00 -14.67 -8.11
C THR A 141 -8.62 -13.86 -9.34
N GLN A 142 -8.88 -12.57 -9.29
CA GLN A 142 -8.73 -11.62 -10.40
C GLN A 142 -9.46 -12.03 -11.69
N LYS A 143 -10.50 -12.87 -11.55
CA LYS A 143 -11.23 -13.41 -12.71
C LYS A 143 -12.02 -12.32 -13.42
N VAL A 144 -12.69 -11.47 -12.67
CA VAL A 144 -13.46 -10.35 -13.21
C VAL A 144 -12.51 -9.28 -13.75
N ALA A 145 -11.48 -8.90 -12.99
CA ALA A 145 -10.48 -7.94 -13.44
C ALA A 145 -9.82 -8.39 -14.76
N ARG A 146 -9.50 -9.69 -14.91
CA ARG A 146 -8.94 -10.21 -16.18
C ARG A 146 -9.90 -10.08 -17.36
N ALA A 147 -11.22 -10.20 -17.14
CA ALA A 147 -12.22 -10.08 -18.20
C ALA A 147 -12.45 -8.62 -18.64
N TYR A 148 -12.27 -7.65 -17.74
CA TYR A 148 -12.38 -6.22 -18.02
C TYR A 148 -11.05 -5.58 -18.46
N GLY A 149 -9.92 -6.09 -18.00
CA GLY A 149 -8.58 -5.59 -18.30
C GLY A 149 -8.29 -4.18 -17.79
N PRO A 150 -8.54 -3.84 -16.50
CA PRO A 150 -8.17 -2.54 -15.97
C PRO A 150 -6.64 -2.41 -15.95
N VAL A 151 -6.11 -1.35 -16.54
CA VAL A 151 -4.66 -1.12 -16.62
C VAL A 151 -4.12 -0.36 -15.41
N ALA A 152 -4.99 0.41 -14.74
CA ALA A 152 -4.65 1.25 -13.59
C ALA A 152 -5.82 1.32 -12.59
N THR A 153 -5.58 1.92 -11.43
CA THR A 153 -6.59 2.32 -10.47
C THR A 153 -6.47 3.83 -10.19
N PRO A 154 -7.58 4.63 -10.40
CA PRO A 154 -8.89 4.19 -10.86
C PRO A 154 -8.98 4.01 -12.39
N HIS A 155 -9.81 3.04 -12.84
CA HIS A 155 -10.18 2.85 -14.23
C HIS A 155 -11.71 2.67 -14.33
N VAL A 156 -12.39 3.48 -15.11
CA VAL A 156 -13.85 3.55 -15.23
C VAL A 156 -14.30 2.81 -16.47
N PHE A 157 -15.39 2.04 -16.36
CA PHE A 157 -16.09 1.38 -17.46
C PHE A 157 -17.57 1.74 -17.38
N ILE A 158 -18.17 2.32 -18.43
CA ILE A 158 -19.56 2.76 -18.44
C ILE A 158 -20.34 2.03 -19.54
N PHE A 159 -21.40 1.38 -19.12
CA PHE A 159 -22.26 0.54 -19.95
C PHE A 159 -23.64 1.17 -20.11
N ASP A 160 -24.23 1.02 -21.31
CA ASP A 160 -25.61 1.38 -21.58
C ASP A 160 -26.61 0.38 -21.01
N ALA A 161 -27.93 0.60 -21.29
CA ALA A 161 -29.02 -0.25 -20.82
C ALA A 161 -28.93 -1.70 -21.37
N GLN A 162 -28.28 -1.90 -22.51
CA GLN A 162 -28.02 -3.21 -23.11
C GLN A 162 -26.72 -3.84 -22.62
N ARG A 163 -26.09 -3.21 -21.61
CA ARG A 163 -24.78 -3.63 -21.06
C ARG A 163 -23.68 -3.67 -22.12
N LYS A 164 -23.73 -2.78 -23.11
CA LYS A 164 -22.63 -2.56 -24.05
C LYS A 164 -21.73 -1.46 -23.52
N LEU A 165 -20.41 -1.70 -23.54
CA LEU A 165 -19.40 -0.72 -23.13
C LEU A 165 -19.43 0.49 -24.06
N ARG A 166 -19.63 1.69 -23.50
CA ARG A 166 -19.71 2.94 -24.22
C ARG A 166 -18.59 3.92 -23.87
N TYR A 167 -18.02 3.75 -22.69
CA TYR A 167 -16.86 4.53 -22.25
C TYR A 167 -15.94 3.66 -21.40
N GLU A 168 -14.62 3.82 -21.61
CA GLU A 168 -13.60 3.34 -20.68
C GLU A 168 -12.52 4.42 -20.50
N GLY A 169 -11.93 4.51 -19.29
CA GLY A 169 -10.82 5.43 -19.01
C GLY A 169 -10.88 6.12 -17.65
N ARG A 170 -10.50 7.39 -17.63
CA ARG A 170 -10.37 8.20 -16.41
C ARG A 170 -11.70 8.76 -15.90
N VAL A 171 -11.74 9.16 -14.64
CA VAL A 171 -12.89 9.88 -14.03
C VAL A 171 -13.00 11.30 -14.62
N ASP A 172 -11.88 12.02 -14.64
CA ASP A 172 -11.72 13.36 -15.20
C ASP A 172 -10.28 13.57 -15.71
N ASN A 173 -10.00 14.71 -16.31
CA ASN A 173 -8.75 14.96 -17.03
C ASN A 173 -7.58 15.46 -16.15
N ASN A 174 -7.73 15.52 -14.81
CA ASN A 174 -6.62 15.93 -13.95
C ASN A 174 -6.74 15.33 -12.53
N PRO A 175 -5.67 14.73 -11.97
CA PRO A 175 -5.66 14.27 -10.59
C PRO A 175 -5.83 15.40 -9.57
N ARG A 176 -5.43 16.63 -9.88
CA ARG A 176 -5.61 17.82 -9.04
C ARG A 176 -6.96 18.50 -9.35
N PRO A 177 -7.91 18.54 -8.40
CA PRO A 177 -9.28 19.03 -8.66
C PRO A 177 -9.34 20.43 -9.24
N GLN A 178 -8.44 21.33 -8.83
CA GLN A 178 -8.41 22.71 -9.28
C GLN A 178 -8.04 22.89 -10.77
N TYR A 179 -7.43 21.87 -11.38
CA TYR A 179 -7.05 21.88 -12.80
C TYR A 179 -7.97 21.02 -13.67
N VAL A 180 -9.05 20.47 -13.10
CA VAL A 180 -10.03 19.71 -13.87
C VAL A 180 -10.82 20.66 -14.78
N THR A 181 -10.67 20.47 -16.08
CA THR A 181 -11.42 21.20 -17.12
C THR A 181 -12.44 20.34 -17.83
N ARG A 182 -12.32 19.01 -17.75
CA ARG A 182 -13.24 18.04 -18.35
C ARG A 182 -13.50 16.87 -17.41
N ARG A 183 -14.76 16.55 -17.19
CA ARG A 183 -15.22 15.43 -16.36
C ARG A 183 -15.72 14.30 -17.26
N ASP A 184 -14.78 13.53 -17.82
CA ASP A 184 -15.06 12.58 -18.91
C ASP A 184 -16.10 11.52 -18.53
N ALA A 185 -16.00 10.87 -17.36
CA ALA A 185 -17.00 9.89 -16.91
C ALA A 185 -18.39 10.51 -16.75
N ARG A 186 -18.49 11.74 -16.21
CA ARG A 186 -19.77 12.46 -16.07
C ARG A 186 -20.40 12.75 -17.43
N ILE A 187 -19.62 13.24 -18.38
CA ILE A 187 -20.10 13.55 -19.74
C ILE A 187 -20.65 12.29 -20.38
N ALA A 188 -19.93 11.17 -20.32
CA ALA A 188 -20.39 9.90 -20.87
C ALA A 188 -21.71 9.40 -20.23
N ILE A 189 -21.87 9.55 -18.91
CA ILE A 189 -23.12 9.21 -18.22
C ILE A 189 -24.26 10.09 -18.70
N ASP A 190 -24.05 11.41 -18.78
CA ASP A 190 -25.07 12.38 -19.19
C ASP A 190 -25.54 12.16 -20.64
N GLU A 191 -24.61 11.85 -21.56
CA GLU A 191 -24.88 11.50 -22.95
C GLU A 191 -25.74 10.24 -23.03
N LEU A 192 -25.42 9.18 -22.30
CA LEU A 192 -26.20 7.95 -22.28
C LEU A 192 -27.61 8.15 -21.69
N LEU A 193 -27.73 8.92 -20.61
CA LEU A 193 -29.03 9.25 -20.04
C LEU A 193 -29.93 10.08 -21.01
N ALA A 194 -29.30 10.93 -21.82
CA ALA A 194 -29.96 11.68 -22.87
C ALA A 194 -30.27 10.86 -24.14
N GLY A 195 -29.89 9.57 -24.17
CA GLY A 195 -30.07 8.70 -25.36
C GLY A 195 -29.12 9.05 -26.51
N LYS A 196 -28.02 9.77 -26.22
CA LYS A 196 -27.02 10.16 -27.21
C LYS A 196 -25.85 9.16 -27.25
N PRO A 197 -25.13 9.04 -28.36
CA PRO A 197 -23.86 8.32 -28.39
C PRO A 197 -22.85 9.04 -27.54
N VAL A 198 -21.91 8.28 -26.92
CA VAL A 198 -20.76 8.84 -26.20
C VAL A 198 -19.75 9.39 -27.21
N GLU A 199 -19.50 10.70 -27.15
CA GLU A 199 -18.62 11.39 -28.10
C GLU A 199 -17.16 10.93 -27.95
N VAL A 200 -16.67 10.83 -26.72
CA VAL A 200 -15.31 10.35 -26.39
C VAL A 200 -15.43 9.03 -25.68
N ALA A 201 -15.34 7.93 -26.43
CA ALA A 201 -15.57 6.59 -25.91
C ALA A 201 -14.37 6.03 -25.08
N SER A 202 -13.16 6.55 -25.28
CA SER A 202 -11.96 6.07 -24.57
C SER A 202 -11.05 7.23 -24.20
N THR A 203 -10.47 7.16 -22.99
CA THR A 203 -9.44 8.08 -22.50
C THR A 203 -8.38 7.32 -21.73
N PRO A 204 -7.11 7.78 -21.64
CA PRO A 204 -6.11 7.11 -20.84
C PRO A 204 -6.50 7.02 -19.36
N ALA A 205 -6.53 5.81 -18.79
CA ALA A 205 -6.62 5.63 -17.34
C ALA A 205 -5.28 5.99 -16.69
N VAL A 206 -5.31 6.80 -15.61
CA VAL A 206 -4.11 7.29 -14.92
C VAL A 206 -4.17 6.86 -13.46
N GLY A 207 -3.14 6.16 -13.01
CA GLY A 207 -3.03 5.67 -11.63
C GLY A 207 -1.94 4.63 -11.46
N CYS A 208 -1.92 3.94 -10.33
CA CYS A 208 -1.03 2.81 -10.12
C CYS A 208 -1.48 1.62 -11.00
N SER A 209 -0.52 0.94 -11.60
CA SER A 209 -0.81 -0.26 -12.41
C SER A 209 -1.47 -1.35 -11.56
N THR A 210 -2.45 -2.03 -12.12
CA THR A 210 -3.11 -3.18 -11.48
C THR A 210 -2.07 -4.22 -11.01
N LYS A 211 -2.23 -4.72 -9.78
CA LYS A 211 -1.32 -5.69 -9.17
C LYS A 211 -1.82 -7.10 -9.45
N TRP A 212 -1.42 -7.61 -10.61
CA TRP A 212 -1.72 -8.97 -11.03
C TRP A 212 -0.92 -10.00 -10.25
N ILE A 213 -1.48 -11.17 -9.97
CA ILE A 213 -0.83 -12.26 -9.20
C ILE A 213 0.57 -12.63 -9.72
N TYR A 214 0.82 -12.53 -11.02
CA TYR A 214 2.15 -12.82 -11.56
C TYR A 214 3.27 -11.89 -11.06
N LYS A 215 2.92 -10.77 -10.39
CA LYS A 215 3.88 -9.89 -9.70
C LYS A 215 4.28 -10.41 -8.31
N GLU A 216 3.68 -11.51 -7.84
CA GLU A 216 4.03 -12.16 -6.56
C GLU A 216 5.53 -12.46 -6.46
N ALA A 217 6.15 -12.94 -7.55
CA ALA A 217 7.59 -13.18 -7.58
C ALA A 217 8.42 -11.91 -7.31
N SER A 218 7.96 -10.74 -7.76
CA SER A 218 8.61 -9.44 -7.49
C SER A 218 8.49 -9.05 -6.01
N ARG A 219 7.34 -9.32 -5.39
CA ARG A 219 7.15 -9.11 -3.95
C ARG A 219 8.04 -10.05 -3.14
N ALA A 220 8.05 -11.34 -3.47
CA ALA A 220 8.90 -12.33 -2.82
C ALA A 220 10.40 -11.96 -2.91
N ALA A 221 10.87 -11.53 -4.08
CA ALA A 221 12.24 -11.06 -4.27
C ALA A 221 12.56 -9.81 -3.44
N ALA A 222 11.63 -8.87 -3.31
CA ALA A 222 11.80 -7.68 -2.47
C ALA A 222 11.89 -8.06 -0.97
N ILE A 223 11.08 -9.00 -0.50
CA ILE A 223 11.14 -9.52 0.87
C ILE A 223 12.48 -10.23 1.10
N ALA A 224 12.88 -11.16 0.24
CA ALA A 224 14.14 -11.89 0.35
C ALA A 224 15.36 -10.96 0.37
N LYS A 225 15.32 -9.86 -0.39
CA LYS A 225 16.37 -8.83 -0.35
C LYS A 225 16.45 -8.20 1.04
N ILE A 226 15.34 -7.78 1.62
CA ILE A 226 15.29 -7.18 2.96
C ILE A 226 15.80 -8.19 4.00
N GLU A 227 15.35 -9.43 3.96
CA GLU A 227 15.77 -10.49 4.89
C GLU A 227 17.25 -10.85 4.79
N SER A 228 17.89 -10.52 3.67
CA SER A 228 19.35 -10.69 3.48
C SER A 228 20.17 -9.51 4.00
N GLU A 229 19.57 -8.41 4.39
CA GLU A 229 20.29 -7.25 4.91
C GLU A 229 20.84 -7.54 6.32
N PRO A 230 22.04 -7.04 6.66
CA PRO A 230 22.63 -7.30 7.96
C PRO A 230 21.87 -6.59 9.08
N VAL A 231 21.57 -7.33 10.14
CA VAL A 231 21.01 -6.79 11.38
C VAL A 231 22.15 -6.42 12.32
N THR A 232 22.08 -5.23 12.90
CA THR A 232 23.12 -4.74 13.82
C THR A 232 22.48 -4.10 15.05
N VAL A 233 23.20 -4.07 16.17
CA VAL A 233 22.83 -3.33 17.38
C VAL A 233 24.04 -2.59 17.96
N THR A 234 23.86 -1.29 18.23
CA THR A 234 24.93 -0.40 18.69
C THR A 234 24.62 0.12 20.10
N PRO A 235 25.58 0.09 21.05
CA PRO A 235 25.40 0.73 22.35
C PRO A 235 25.15 2.23 22.20
N ALA A 236 24.16 2.76 22.93
CA ALA A 236 23.81 4.19 22.95
C ALA A 236 24.28 4.84 24.27
N SER A 237 24.94 5.98 24.16
CA SER A 237 25.28 6.86 25.28
C SER A 237 24.13 7.82 25.62
N VAL A 238 24.27 8.57 26.71
CA VAL A 238 23.37 9.67 27.07
C VAL A 238 23.31 10.72 25.95
N GLU A 239 24.43 11.04 25.33
CA GLU A 239 24.55 12.01 24.25
C GLU A 239 23.84 11.51 22.98
N ASP A 240 23.93 10.21 22.68
CA ASP A 240 23.24 9.60 21.54
C ASP A 240 21.72 9.70 21.71
N LEU A 241 21.20 9.45 22.91
CA LEU A 241 19.77 9.55 23.19
C LEU A 241 19.26 11.00 23.18
N LYS A 242 20.05 11.96 23.67
CA LYS A 242 19.76 13.39 23.52
C LYS A 242 19.73 13.81 22.05
N ALA A 243 20.65 13.32 21.23
CA ALA A 243 20.69 13.58 19.81
C ALA A 243 19.49 12.94 19.11
N LEU A 244 19.16 11.69 19.43
CA LEU A 244 17.98 10.99 18.91
C LEU A 244 16.69 11.78 19.21
N ARG A 245 16.52 12.28 20.43
CA ARG A 245 15.36 13.08 20.86
C ARG A 245 15.23 14.39 20.08
N LYS A 246 16.33 15.02 19.68
CA LYS A 246 16.33 16.24 18.86
C LYS A 246 15.97 15.98 17.40
N ASN A 247 16.06 14.75 16.95
CA ASN A 247 15.81 14.33 15.57
C ASN A 247 16.48 15.23 14.51
N PRO A 248 17.79 15.20 14.35
CA PRO A 248 18.48 16.02 13.36
C PRO A 248 18.36 15.52 11.91
N THR A 249 17.56 14.47 11.68
CA THR A 249 17.51 13.77 10.38
C THR A 249 16.70 14.51 9.32
N GLY A 250 15.83 15.44 9.73
CA GLY A 250 14.87 16.08 8.82
C GLY A 250 13.76 15.16 8.32
N LYS A 251 13.66 13.96 8.89
CA LYS A 251 12.62 12.97 8.62
C LYS A 251 11.65 12.86 9.79
N LEU A 252 10.48 12.33 9.53
CA LEU A 252 9.61 11.81 10.59
C LEU A 252 10.31 10.61 11.22
N LEU A 253 10.47 10.60 12.55
CA LEU A 253 11.23 9.57 13.25
C LEU A 253 10.38 8.84 14.27
N LEU A 254 10.16 7.56 14.06
CA LEU A 254 9.57 6.67 15.04
C LEU A 254 10.66 6.07 15.92
N VAL A 255 10.53 6.22 17.22
CA VAL A 255 11.45 5.62 18.22
C VAL A 255 10.65 4.69 19.10
N ASP A 256 11.06 3.42 19.16
CA ASP A 256 10.44 2.42 20.01
C ASP A 256 11.44 1.90 21.05
N PHE A 257 11.05 1.93 22.34
CA PHE A 257 11.80 1.37 23.45
C PHE A 257 11.21 0.03 23.86
N TRP A 258 12.03 -1.00 23.83
CA TRP A 258 11.62 -2.38 24.04
C TRP A 258 12.66 -3.17 24.86
N ALA A 259 12.35 -4.42 25.18
CA ALA A 259 13.32 -5.35 25.77
C ALA A 259 13.00 -6.81 25.37
N THR A 260 14.00 -7.67 25.40
CA THR A 260 13.84 -9.10 25.09
C THR A 260 12.89 -9.84 26.06
N TRP A 261 12.75 -9.36 27.29
CA TRP A 261 11.85 -9.90 28.32
C TRP A 261 10.45 -9.25 28.29
N CYS A 262 10.23 -8.23 27.46
CA CYS A 262 8.93 -7.55 27.32
C CYS A 262 8.11 -8.26 26.24
N GLN A 263 7.25 -9.19 26.63
CA GLN A 263 6.43 -9.97 25.70
C GLN A 263 5.58 -9.10 24.76
N PRO A 264 4.82 -8.09 25.24
CA PRO A 264 4.04 -7.24 24.33
C PRO A 264 4.92 -6.45 23.35
N CYS A 265 6.16 -6.06 23.75
CA CYS A 265 7.09 -5.39 22.84
C CYS A 265 7.50 -6.33 21.68
N VAL A 266 7.80 -7.60 21.99
CA VAL A 266 8.20 -8.59 20.99
C VAL A 266 7.05 -8.90 20.02
N GLU A 267 5.83 -8.92 20.53
CA GLU A 267 4.62 -9.18 19.72
C GLU A 267 4.32 -8.04 18.73
N GLU A 268 4.52 -6.78 19.12
CA GLU A 268 4.24 -5.62 18.24
C GLU A 268 5.42 -5.26 17.29
N PHE A 269 6.64 -5.70 17.60
CA PHE A 269 7.84 -5.34 16.85
C PHE A 269 7.75 -5.58 15.32
N PRO A 270 7.16 -6.69 14.83
CA PRO A 270 6.98 -6.91 13.39
C PRO A 270 6.15 -5.82 12.68
N GLU A 271 5.25 -5.15 13.42
CA GLU A 271 4.44 -4.06 12.86
C GLU A 271 5.29 -2.80 12.63
N PHE A 272 6.25 -2.52 13.52
CA PHE A 272 7.21 -1.43 13.33
C PHE A 272 8.12 -1.68 12.13
N GLU A 273 8.62 -2.91 11.97
CA GLU A 273 9.38 -3.29 10.77
C GLU A 273 8.55 -3.17 9.50
N THR A 274 7.28 -3.56 9.56
CA THR A 274 6.35 -3.37 8.45
C THR A 274 6.20 -1.90 8.09
N MET A 275 5.99 -1.01 9.08
CA MET A 275 5.92 0.44 8.86
C MET A 275 7.24 1.01 8.29
N TYR A 276 8.38 0.54 8.77
CA TYR A 276 9.69 0.94 8.24
C TYR A 276 9.83 0.57 6.75
N ARG A 277 9.42 -0.63 6.36
CA ARG A 277 9.44 -1.10 4.98
C ARG A 277 8.42 -0.39 4.10
N MET A 278 7.25 -0.03 4.64
CA MET A 278 6.23 0.74 3.93
C MET A 278 6.70 2.18 3.66
N TYR A 279 7.21 2.86 4.67
CA TYR A 279 7.42 4.31 4.65
C TYR A 279 8.87 4.74 4.47
N GLY A 280 9.86 3.83 4.62
CA GLY A 280 11.29 4.15 4.62
C GLY A 280 11.81 4.80 3.33
N ASN A 281 11.14 4.58 2.19
CA ASN A 281 11.46 5.25 0.92
C ASN A 281 10.96 6.71 0.87
N ARG A 282 10.22 7.16 1.88
CA ARG A 282 9.78 8.54 2.07
C ARG A 282 10.64 9.21 3.16
N LYS A 283 10.25 10.39 3.59
CA LYS A 283 10.93 11.09 4.69
C LYS A 283 10.52 10.52 6.07
N PHE A 284 10.69 9.22 6.24
CA PHE A 284 10.41 8.47 7.46
C PHE A 284 11.62 7.62 7.88
N ASP A 285 11.81 7.42 9.17
CA ASP A 285 12.82 6.52 9.71
C ASP A 285 12.33 5.86 11.01
N LEU A 286 12.91 4.70 11.34
CA LEU A 286 12.65 3.93 12.55
C LEU A 286 13.95 3.69 13.30
N VAL A 287 13.94 3.96 14.60
CA VAL A 287 15.00 3.56 15.52
C VAL A 287 14.40 2.77 16.68
N THR A 288 14.87 1.56 16.90
CA THR A 288 14.51 0.79 18.08
C THR A 288 15.60 0.87 19.12
N VAL A 289 15.24 0.96 20.39
CA VAL A 289 16.18 1.10 21.51
C VAL A 289 15.85 0.03 22.55
N SER A 290 16.71 -0.97 22.66
CA SER A 290 16.58 -1.95 23.73
C SER A 290 17.04 -1.38 25.06
N ILE A 291 16.20 -1.53 26.10
CA ILE A 291 16.56 -1.17 27.49
C ILE A 291 17.24 -2.31 28.26
N ASN A 292 17.56 -3.40 27.59
CA ASN A 292 18.40 -4.47 28.16
C ASN A 292 19.75 -3.91 28.63
N TYR A 293 20.39 -4.57 29.58
CA TYR A 293 21.75 -4.21 30.03
C TYR A 293 22.79 -4.46 28.94
N PRO A 294 23.93 -3.73 28.96
CA PRO A 294 24.95 -3.84 27.91
C PRO A 294 25.55 -5.26 27.73
N ASP A 295 25.62 -6.04 28.78
CA ASP A 295 26.10 -7.45 28.74
C ASP A 295 25.11 -8.41 28.09
N GLU A 296 23.83 -8.00 27.91
CA GLU A 296 22.81 -8.76 27.20
C GLU A 296 22.79 -8.50 25.67
N LYS A 297 23.75 -7.72 25.14
CA LYS A 297 23.82 -7.32 23.72
C LYS A 297 23.69 -8.51 22.75
N THR A 298 24.31 -9.65 23.06
CA THR A 298 24.23 -10.85 22.21
C THR A 298 22.81 -11.41 22.14
N ALA A 299 22.09 -11.42 23.26
CA ALA A 299 20.70 -11.87 23.29
C ALA A 299 19.77 -10.90 22.52
N VAL A 300 19.99 -9.60 22.66
CA VAL A 300 19.26 -8.55 21.91
C VAL A 300 19.50 -8.70 20.41
N LEU A 301 20.77 -8.87 19.97
CA LEU A 301 21.09 -9.08 18.56
C LEU A 301 20.40 -10.33 18.01
N GLY A 302 20.46 -11.45 18.72
CA GLY A 302 19.78 -12.69 18.29
C GLY A 302 18.26 -12.58 18.24
N ALA A 303 17.64 -11.72 19.04
CA ALA A 303 16.21 -11.40 18.94
C ALA A 303 15.92 -10.54 17.70
N LEU A 304 16.69 -9.50 17.45
CA LEU A 304 16.57 -8.61 16.28
C LEU A 304 16.77 -9.38 14.96
N GLU A 305 17.74 -10.31 14.91
CA GLU A 305 17.97 -11.17 13.74
C GLU A 305 16.75 -12.04 13.43
N LYS A 306 16.11 -12.63 14.45
CA LYS A 306 14.88 -13.42 14.28
C LYS A 306 13.70 -12.58 13.77
N MET A 307 13.68 -11.30 14.09
CA MET A 307 12.64 -10.35 13.66
C MET A 307 13.01 -9.65 12.34
N HIS A 308 14.17 -9.96 11.74
CA HIS A 308 14.69 -9.27 10.55
C HIS A 308 14.69 -7.75 10.70
N ALA A 309 15.13 -7.24 11.86
CA ALA A 309 15.14 -5.83 12.22
C ALA A 309 16.28 -5.09 11.50
N THR A 310 16.06 -4.70 10.25
CA THR A 310 17.08 -4.08 9.38
C THR A 310 17.15 -2.56 9.53
N ASN A 311 16.28 -1.97 10.34
CA ASN A 311 16.32 -0.57 10.78
C ASN A 311 17.54 -0.31 11.69
N ARG A 312 17.70 0.91 12.15
CA ARG A 312 18.70 1.28 13.14
C ARG A 312 18.31 0.77 14.52
N ASN A 313 19.10 -0.15 15.11
CA ASN A 313 18.85 -0.69 16.44
C ASN A 313 19.93 -0.25 17.43
N LEU A 314 19.48 0.21 18.58
CA LEU A 314 20.32 0.61 19.71
C LEU A 314 20.08 -0.28 20.93
N ILE A 315 21.05 -0.38 21.82
CA ILE A 315 20.91 -0.94 23.16
C ILE A 315 21.46 0.05 24.16
N PHE A 316 20.94 0.13 25.37
CA PHE A 316 21.49 0.96 26.41
C PHE A 316 22.98 0.64 26.66
N GLY A 317 23.83 1.64 26.52
CA GLY A 317 25.30 1.48 26.54
C GLY A 317 25.91 1.46 27.94
N THR A 318 25.12 1.76 28.99
CA THR A 318 25.57 1.76 30.38
C THR A 318 24.52 1.15 31.30
N PRO A 319 24.89 0.65 32.50
CA PRO A 319 23.91 0.16 33.48
C PRO A 319 23.10 1.27 34.19
N GLN A 320 23.43 2.56 33.95
CA GLN A 320 22.69 3.71 34.48
C GLN A 320 21.45 3.98 33.64
N ILE A 321 20.52 3.04 33.62
CA ILE A 321 19.33 3.06 32.76
C ILE A 321 18.46 4.31 32.93
N TYR A 322 18.36 4.85 34.15
CA TYR A 322 17.55 6.04 34.44
C TYR A 322 18.12 7.31 33.80
N ASP A 323 19.46 7.43 33.71
CA ASP A 323 20.11 8.56 33.04
C ASP A 323 19.86 8.54 31.54
N LEU A 324 19.89 7.34 30.94
CA LEU A 324 19.58 7.13 29.53
C LEU A 324 18.10 7.43 29.24
N MET A 325 17.18 6.96 30.07
CA MET A 325 15.76 7.25 29.94
C MET A 325 15.48 8.75 30.02
N ALA A 326 16.01 9.42 31.05
CA ALA A 326 15.84 10.87 31.26
C ALA A 326 16.47 11.70 30.13
N ALA A 327 17.53 11.20 29.50
CA ALA A 327 18.19 11.83 28.36
C ALA A 327 17.31 11.88 27.12
N PHE A 328 16.47 10.86 26.91
CA PHE A 328 15.52 10.84 25.81
C PHE A 328 14.21 11.56 26.19
N ASP A 329 13.58 11.15 27.28
CA ASP A 329 12.31 11.74 27.70
C ASP A 329 12.17 11.76 29.23
N PRO A 330 12.30 12.92 29.88
CA PRO A 330 12.28 13.03 31.33
C PRO A 330 10.93 12.69 31.99
N ILE A 331 9.86 12.61 31.22
CA ILE A 331 8.54 12.21 31.75
C ILE A 331 8.32 10.69 31.69
N TRP A 332 9.14 9.96 30.92
CA TRP A 332 9.05 8.50 30.82
C TRP A 332 9.43 7.84 32.15
N LYS A 333 8.63 6.92 32.63
CA LYS A 333 8.80 6.24 33.92
C LYS A 333 9.45 4.85 33.79
N GLY A 334 9.92 4.47 32.57
CA GLY A 334 10.66 3.24 32.33
C GLY A 334 9.82 2.01 31.99
N ALA A 335 8.52 2.12 31.97
CA ALA A 335 7.72 1.00 31.47
C ALA A 335 7.81 0.90 29.94
N VAL A 336 7.93 -0.34 29.45
CA VAL A 336 7.95 -0.68 28.01
C VAL A 336 6.75 -1.59 27.69
N PRO A 337 6.21 -1.55 26.45
CA PRO A 337 6.70 -0.75 25.32
C PRO A 337 6.51 0.75 25.53
N TYR A 338 7.41 1.54 24.94
CA TYR A 338 7.30 3.00 24.95
C TYR A 338 7.64 3.55 23.56
N THR A 339 6.65 4.07 22.87
CA THR A 339 6.74 4.50 21.47
C THR A 339 6.57 6.00 21.35
N VAL A 340 7.47 6.66 20.61
CA VAL A 340 7.44 8.11 20.37
C VAL A 340 7.64 8.39 18.88
N LEU A 341 6.74 9.20 18.30
CA LEU A 341 6.89 9.75 16.96
C LEU A 341 7.35 11.20 17.05
N LEU A 342 8.47 11.51 16.40
CA LEU A 342 9.05 12.84 16.35
C LEU A 342 8.87 13.47 14.96
N SER A 343 8.51 14.76 14.95
CA SER A 343 8.53 15.55 13.72
C SER A 343 9.97 15.72 13.19
N PRO A 344 10.17 16.17 11.94
CA PRO A 344 11.49 16.51 11.42
C PRO A 344 12.28 17.54 12.23
N THR A 345 11.61 18.28 13.11
CA THR A 345 12.19 19.29 14.01
C THR A 345 12.33 18.82 15.46
N GLY A 346 12.01 17.53 15.74
CA GLY A 346 12.11 16.94 17.07
C GLY A 346 10.91 17.21 17.98
N GLU A 347 9.81 17.75 17.47
CA GLU A 347 8.56 17.88 18.20
C GLU A 347 7.90 16.51 18.38
N VAL A 348 7.32 16.23 19.55
CA VAL A 348 6.61 14.98 19.81
C VAL A 348 5.21 15.06 19.21
N LEU A 349 4.96 14.26 18.18
CA LEU A 349 3.66 14.15 17.51
C LEU A 349 2.79 13.06 18.13
N TYR A 350 3.41 12.00 18.64
CA TYR A 350 2.75 10.87 19.28
C TYR A 350 3.63 10.32 20.41
N ARG A 351 3.02 9.89 21.49
CA ARG A 351 3.68 9.24 22.62
C ARG A 351 2.73 8.23 23.22
N HIS A 352 3.18 6.99 23.35
CA HIS A 352 2.36 5.93 23.93
C HIS A 352 3.20 5.00 24.82
N GLN A 353 2.68 4.61 25.97
CA GLN A 353 3.32 3.71 26.92
C GLN A 353 2.41 2.51 27.16
N ALA A 354 2.25 1.70 26.15
CA ALA A 354 1.56 0.41 26.07
C ALA A 354 1.72 -0.09 24.62
N PRO A 355 1.26 -1.30 24.26
CA PRO A 355 1.16 -1.70 22.87
C PRO A 355 0.35 -0.69 22.04
N VAL A 356 0.85 -0.33 20.87
CA VAL A 356 0.25 0.72 20.03
C VAL A 356 -0.98 0.22 19.27
N ASP A 357 -1.94 1.11 19.01
CA ASP A 357 -2.89 0.89 17.90
C ASP A 357 -2.15 1.16 16.58
N VAL A 358 -1.84 0.07 15.87
CA VAL A 358 -1.07 0.09 14.62
C VAL A 358 -1.75 0.94 13.55
N LEU A 359 -3.07 0.86 13.43
CA LEU A 359 -3.83 1.61 12.44
C LEU A 359 -3.85 3.10 12.74
N GLU A 360 -4.04 3.47 14.01
CA GLU A 360 -3.96 4.86 14.46
C GLU A 360 -2.56 5.43 14.20
N LEU A 361 -1.52 4.71 14.60
CA LEU A 361 -0.13 5.15 14.40
C LEU A 361 0.21 5.33 12.92
N ARG A 362 -0.18 4.41 12.03
CA ARG A 362 -0.01 4.55 10.59
C ARG A 362 -0.69 5.81 10.04
N ARG A 363 -1.91 6.12 10.49
CA ARG A 363 -2.65 7.33 10.10
C ARG A 363 -1.93 8.60 10.55
N ILE A 364 -1.42 8.62 11.78
CA ILE A 364 -0.63 9.75 12.30
C ILE A 364 0.65 9.93 11.48
N ILE A 365 1.37 8.84 11.18
CA ILE A 365 2.58 8.86 10.35
C ILE A 365 2.28 9.49 8.99
N ILE A 366 1.26 9.00 8.27
CA ILE A 366 0.93 9.50 6.92
C ILE A 366 0.46 10.95 6.98
N ALA A 367 -0.35 11.33 7.96
CA ALA A 367 -0.85 12.71 8.11
C ALA A 367 0.27 13.72 8.37
N ASN A 368 1.38 13.29 8.96
CA ASN A 368 2.51 14.15 9.32
C ASN A 368 3.75 13.94 8.44
N MET A 369 3.65 13.10 7.39
CA MET A 369 4.78 12.83 6.49
C MET A 369 5.23 14.12 5.79
N PRO A 370 6.49 14.58 5.95
CA PRO A 370 6.99 15.83 5.36
C PRO A 370 7.29 15.65 3.87
N ASP A 371 6.24 15.55 3.08
CA ASP A 371 6.30 15.19 1.67
C ASP A 371 5.86 16.37 0.80
N ASP A 372 6.71 16.77 -0.15
CA ASP A 372 6.43 17.88 -1.10
C ASP A 372 5.66 17.39 -2.34
N ASN A 373 5.39 16.07 -2.43
CA ASN A 373 4.72 15.50 -3.56
C ASN A 373 3.19 15.63 -3.40
N TYR A 374 2.50 16.13 -4.44
CA TYR A 374 1.03 16.23 -4.42
C TYR A 374 0.34 14.86 -4.24
N ILE A 375 0.89 13.81 -4.83
CA ILE A 375 0.46 12.43 -4.60
C ILE A 375 0.92 12.02 -3.20
N GLY A 376 0.02 11.78 -2.29
CA GLY A 376 0.30 11.58 -0.87
C GLY A 376 0.35 12.89 -0.08
N HIS A 377 -0.28 13.93 -0.60
CA HIS A 377 -0.30 15.25 -0.01
C HIS A 377 -0.88 15.24 1.41
N GLN A 378 -0.14 15.81 2.33
CA GLN A 378 -0.47 15.89 3.76
C GLN A 378 -1.88 16.41 4.05
N ALA A 379 -2.35 17.42 3.29
CA ALA A 379 -3.67 18.01 3.47
C ALA A 379 -4.80 17.00 3.32
N TYR A 380 -4.67 16.04 2.40
CA TYR A 380 -5.66 14.97 2.23
C TYR A 380 -5.79 14.12 3.49
N TRP A 381 -4.68 13.68 4.06
CA TRP A 381 -4.67 12.85 5.27
C TRP A 381 -5.04 13.62 6.51
N HIS A 382 -4.57 14.87 6.61
CA HIS A 382 -4.91 15.74 7.72
C HIS A 382 -6.42 15.99 7.80
N GLU A 383 -7.06 16.31 6.66
CA GLU A 383 -8.50 16.47 6.58
C GLU A 383 -9.25 15.17 6.94
N ALA A 384 -8.73 14.03 6.48
CA ALA A 384 -9.31 12.72 6.75
C ALA A 384 -9.23 12.30 8.22
N VAL A 385 -8.08 12.56 8.88
CA VAL A 385 -7.82 12.14 10.28
C VAL A 385 -8.43 13.12 11.28
N TYR A 386 -8.33 14.42 11.04
CA TYR A 386 -8.71 15.44 12.03
C TYR A 386 -10.04 16.14 11.73
N GLY A 387 -10.73 15.76 10.66
CA GLY A 387 -12.11 16.23 10.40
C GLY A 387 -12.25 17.71 10.06
N LYS A 388 -11.24 18.33 9.44
CA LYS A 388 -11.27 19.73 9.00
C LYS A 388 -11.40 19.88 7.53
#